data_05129a7c7c69483faf1859663dec77b6
#
_entry.id   05129a7c7c69483faf1859663dec77b6
#
_cell.length_a   1.000
_cell.length_b   1.000
_cell.length_c   1.000
_cell.angle_alpha   90.00
_cell.angle_beta   90.00
_cell.angle_gamma   90.00
#
_symmetry.space_group_name_H-M   'P 1'
#
loop_
_entity.id
_entity.type
_entity.pdbx_description
1 polymer ?
#
loop_
_entity_poly.entity_id
_entity_poly.type
_entity_poly.pdbx_seq_one_letter_code
_entity_poly.pdbx_strand_id
1 'polypeptide(L)'
;MGEKLAIVSPKVQTTRHRIKGILTEKNYQIIFSDTPGIIEPKYKLHEKMMQAVKSALEDADLALLIVDVKENWEECDAIFSALKLRVPAIVIINKIDLSDKIKTEAAIAYFTARPYCKKAVTLSALTGINKTKFINALLEFLPEGAPFFDGDDISDLNTRFFVSELIREKIYQLAQDEIPYHTAVIIREYQEKSTLVKIVADIVVHRETQKAILIGDKGSMIKRLGMLARKDIEDFIQHKVFLELFVKVKPKWRENELYLREYGY
;
A
#
# COMPACT_ATOMS: atom_id res chain seq x y z
N MET A 1 -4.95 -12.00 -7.54
CA MET A 1 -5.32 -12.05 -6.12
C MET A 1 -6.82 -11.82 -5.95
N GLY A 2 -7.40 -10.74 -6.41
CA GLY A 2 -8.84 -10.48 -6.24
C GLY A 2 -9.21 -9.78 -4.94
N GLU A 3 -8.32 -9.78 -3.95
CA GLU A 3 -8.51 -9.14 -2.66
C GLU A 3 -7.82 -7.77 -2.56
N LYS A 4 -8.39 -6.91 -1.73
CA LYS A 4 -7.85 -5.57 -1.45
C LYS A 4 -6.83 -5.63 -0.32
N LEU A 5 -5.55 -5.67 -0.66
CA LEU A 5 -4.46 -5.79 0.31
C LEU A 5 -3.83 -4.45 0.72
N ALA A 6 -4.00 -3.39 -0.07
CA ALA A 6 -3.42 -2.08 0.20
C ALA A 6 -4.48 -0.98 0.24
N ILE A 7 -4.16 0.13 0.90
CA ILE A 7 -5.02 1.32 0.95
C ILE A 7 -5.12 1.95 -0.42
N VAL A 8 -6.36 2.20 -0.87
CA VAL A 8 -6.65 2.94 -2.10
C VAL A 8 -7.15 4.34 -1.75
N SER A 9 -6.39 5.35 -2.13
CA SER A 9 -6.73 6.76 -1.88
C SER A 9 -6.10 7.65 -2.94
N PRO A 10 -6.70 8.79 -3.30
CA PRO A 10 -6.05 9.81 -4.13
C PRO A 10 -4.90 10.52 -3.41
N LYS A 11 -4.78 10.37 -2.09
CA LYS A 11 -3.71 10.94 -1.29
C LYS A 11 -2.44 10.10 -1.41
N VAL A 12 -1.29 10.76 -1.37
CA VAL A 12 0.03 10.10 -1.41
C VAL A 12 0.40 9.43 -0.08
N GLN A 13 1.46 8.62 -0.05
CA GLN A 13 2.01 7.99 1.15
C GLN A 13 0.99 7.12 1.92
N THR A 14 0.13 6.43 1.22
CA THR A 14 -0.83 5.48 1.81
C THR A 14 -0.13 4.24 2.35
N THR A 15 0.78 3.67 1.60
CA THR A 15 1.57 2.50 1.98
C THR A 15 2.74 2.92 2.85
N ARG A 16 2.89 2.32 4.04
CA ARG A 16 3.98 2.58 4.99
C ARG A 16 4.82 1.35 5.28
N HIS A 17 4.27 0.18 5.04
CA HIS A 17 4.90 -1.12 5.21
C HIS A 17 5.17 -1.75 3.85
N ARG A 18 6.09 -2.70 3.79
CA ARG A 18 6.16 -3.63 2.67
C ARG A 18 5.01 -4.63 2.80
N ILE A 19 4.11 -4.65 1.84
CA ILE A 19 2.97 -5.57 1.81
C ILE A 19 3.22 -6.57 0.70
N LYS A 20 3.31 -7.86 1.02
CA LYS A 20 3.39 -8.91 0.01
C LYS A 20 1.99 -9.36 -0.38
N GLY A 21 1.71 -9.33 -1.69
CA GLY A 21 0.54 -9.94 -2.30
C GLY A 21 0.95 -11.14 -3.12
N ILE A 22 0.38 -12.30 -2.86
CA ILE A 22 0.73 -13.56 -3.48
C ILE A 22 -0.31 -13.91 -4.54
N LEU A 23 0.14 -14.11 -5.77
CA LEU A 23 -0.67 -14.60 -6.88
C LEU A 23 -0.19 -15.99 -7.27
N THR A 24 -0.94 -17.01 -6.89
CA THR A 24 -0.65 -18.40 -7.26
C THR A 24 -1.58 -18.84 -8.36
N GLU A 25 -1.01 -19.36 -9.43
CA GLU A 25 -1.67 -19.98 -10.57
C GLU A 25 -1.07 -21.37 -10.81
N LYS A 26 -1.69 -22.15 -11.66
CA LYS A 26 -1.26 -23.56 -11.93
C LYS A 26 0.23 -23.71 -12.25
N ASN A 27 0.80 -22.75 -12.99
CA ASN A 27 2.15 -22.85 -13.56
C ASN A 27 3.12 -21.77 -13.04
N TYR A 28 2.66 -20.85 -12.18
CA TYR A 28 3.53 -19.80 -11.64
C TYR A 28 3.01 -19.26 -10.30
N GLN A 29 3.92 -18.71 -9.53
CA GLN A 29 3.61 -17.89 -8.35
C GLN A 29 4.34 -16.55 -8.47
N ILE A 30 3.61 -15.45 -8.32
CA ILE A 30 4.18 -14.09 -8.31
C ILE A 30 3.95 -13.48 -6.95
N ILE A 31 5.03 -13.04 -6.30
CA ILE A 31 4.97 -12.32 -5.02
C ILE A 31 5.18 -10.85 -5.33
N PHE A 32 4.10 -10.07 -5.29
CA PHE A 32 4.15 -8.62 -5.43
C PHE A 32 4.52 -7.99 -4.09
N SER A 33 5.59 -7.21 -4.06
CA SER A 33 5.93 -6.37 -2.90
C SER A 33 5.44 -4.95 -3.15
N ASP A 34 4.28 -4.59 -2.58
CA ASP A 34 3.86 -3.19 -2.49
C ASP A 34 4.72 -2.48 -1.46
N THR A 35 5.29 -1.35 -1.83
CA THR A 35 6.24 -0.59 -1.02
C THR A 35 5.77 0.84 -0.81
N PRO A 36 6.22 1.51 0.26
CA PRO A 36 6.07 2.95 0.36
C PRO A 36 6.61 3.65 -0.89
N GLY A 37 5.99 4.77 -1.25
CA GLY A 37 6.57 5.64 -2.27
C GLY A 37 7.95 6.17 -1.84
N ILE A 38 8.82 6.40 -2.82
CA ILE A 38 10.16 6.92 -2.57
C ILE A 38 10.04 8.39 -2.17
N ILE A 39 10.55 8.73 -0.98
CA ILE A 39 10.48 10.06 -0.40
C ILE A 39 11.83 10.44 0.22
N GLU A 40 12.09 11.73 0.36
CA GLU A 40 13.18 12.23 1.20
C GLU A 40 12.78 12.09 2.69
N PRO A 41 13.54 11.36 3.53
CA PRO A 41 13.21 11.18 4.93
C PRO A 41 13.30 12.49 5.71
N LYS A 42 12.22 12.87 6.41
CA LYS A 42 12.16 14.07 7.27
C LYS A 42 12.07 13.72 8.76
N TYR A 43 11.75 12.49 9.09
CA TYR A 43 11.64 11.97 10.46
C TYR A 43 11.73 10.43 10.44
N LYS A 44 11.90 9.81 11.60
CA LYS A 44 12.17 8.36 11.73
C LYS A 44 11.18 7.43 11.03
N LEU A 45 9.89 7.75 11.04
CA LEU A 45 8.92 6.93 10.28
C LEU A 45 9.26 6.91 8.77
N HIS A 46 9.68 8.05 8.20
CA HIS A 46 10.11 8.10 6.79
C HIS A 46 11.38 7.26 6.55
N GLU A 47 12.31 7.24 7.51
CA GLU A 47 13.50 6.37 7.43
C GLU A 47 13.10 4.89 7.43
N LYS A 48 12.14 4.48 8.28
CA LYS A 48 11.59 3.11 8.29
C LYS A 48 10.90 2.76 6.97
N MET A 49 10.12 3.69 6.41
CA MET A 49 9.50 3.51 5.09
C MET A 49 10.56 3.29 4.01
N MET A 50 11.65 4.07 4.01
CA MET A 50 12.74 3.89 3.04
C MET A 50 13.53 2.60 3.28
N GLN A 51 13.68 2.13 4.51
CA GLN A 51 14.23 0.82 4.81
C GLN A 51 13.37 -0.31 4.22
N ALA A 52 12.04 -0.19 4.30
CA ALA A 52 11.12 -1.17 3.69
C ALA A 52 11.27 -1.21 2.16
N VAL A 53 11.40 -0.03 1.49
CA VAL A 53 11.70 0.06 0.06
C VAL A 53 13.01 -0.65 -0.27
N LYS A 54 14.07 -0.34 0.47
CA LYS A 54 15.41 -0.94 0.25
C LYS A 54 15.38 -2.45 0.41
N SER A 55 14.77 -2.96 1.49
CA SER A 55 14.64 -4.40 1.72
C SER A 55 13.84 -5.09 0.61
N ALA A 56 12.77 -4.46 0.12
CA ALA A 56 12.00 -5.01 -0.99
C ALA A 56 12.82 -5.13 -2.29
N LEU A 57 13.67 -4.14 -2.56
CA LEU A 57 14.54 -4.15 -3.75
C LEU A 57 15.70 -5.16 -3.63
N GLU A 58 16.20 -5.41 -2.41
CA GLU A 58 17.26 -6.40 -2.17
C GLU A 58 16.79 -7.83 -2.39
N ASP A 59 15.51 -8.11 -2.12
CA ASP A 59 14.90 -9.46 -2.23
C ASP A 59 14.23 -9.70 -3.60
N ALA A 60 14.12 -8.68 -4.46
CA ALA A 60 13.35 -8.77 -5.69
C ALA A 60 14.14 -9.47 -6.81
N ASP A 61 13.46 -10.26 -7.63
CA ASP A 61 13.96 -10.77 -8.92
C ASP A 61 13.72 -9.75 -10.04
N LEU A 62 12.70 -8.90 -9.89
CA LEU A 62 12.26 -7.93 -10.87
C LEU A 62 11.74 -6.66 -10.19
N ALA A 63 12.19 -5.50 -10.62
CA ALA A 63 11.66 -4.22 -10.17
C ALA A 63 10.57 -3.69 -11.13
N LEU A 64 9.50 -3.14 -10.56
CA LEU A 64 8.41 -2.51 -11.32
C LEU A 64 8.36 -1.02 -11.02
N LEU A 65 8.61 -0.18 -12.00
CA LEU A 65 8.33 1.25 -11.95
C LEU A 65 6.94 1.49 -12.51
N ILE A 66 6.02 1.95 -11.67
CA ILE A 66 4.67 2.32 -12.11
C ILE A 66 4.59 3.83 -12.24
N VAL A 67 4.26 4.29 -13.46
CA VAL A 67 4.14 5.72 -13.81
C VAL A 67 2.73 5.99 -14.28
N ASP A 68 2.11 7.08 -13.82
CA ASP A 68 0.91 7.61 -14.47
C ASP A 68 1.31 8.24 -15.81
N VAL A 69 0.60 7.88 -16.87
CA VAL A 69 0.88 8.43 -18.22
C VAL A 69 0.83 9.96 -18.29
N LYS A 70 0.19 10.60 -17.29
CA LYS A 70 0.06 12.06 -17.19
C LYS A 70 1.08 12.74 -16.26
N GLU A 71 1.85 11.95 -15.50
CA GLU A 71 2.89 12.46 -14.60
C GLU A 71 4.07 13.09 -15.35
N ASN A 72 4.93 13.77 -14.61
CA ASN A 72 6.21 14.27 -15.09
C ASN A 72 7.20 13.09 -15.21
N TRP A 73 7.46 12.64 -16.41
CA TRP A 73 8.31 11.48 -16.67
C TRP A 73 9.77 11.71 -16.31
N GLU A 74 10.28 12.94 -16.42
CA GLU A 74 11.63 13.32 -16.06
C GLU A 74 11.87 13.18 -14.56
N GLU A 75 10.89 13.57 -13.74
CA GLU A 75 10.94 13.38 -12.28
C GLU A 75 10.90 11.89 -11.90
N CYS A 76 10.01 11.11 -12.52
CA CYS A 76 9.94 9.68 -12.31
C CYS A 76 11.24 8.98 -12.70
N ASP A 77 11.82 9.34 -13.85
CA ASP A 77 13.09 8.82 -14.34
C ASP A 77 14.25 9.14 -13.40
N ALA A 78 14.35 10.39 -12.92
CA ALA A 78 15.38 10.82 -11.98
C ALA A 78 15.32 10.02 -10.66
N ILE A 79 14.12 9.84 -10.09
CA ILE A 79 13.91 9.05 -8.88
C ILE A 79 14.35 7.60 -9.10
N PHE A 80 13.90 7.00 -10.21
CA PHE A 80 14.13 5.58 -10.47
C PHE A 80 15.60 5.28 -10.80
N SER A 81 16.23 6.16 -11.54
CA SER A 81 17.67 6.08 -11.85
C SER A 81 18.54 6.16 -10.59
N ALA A 82 18.10 6.94 -9.59
CA ALA A 82 18.82 7.07 -8.31
C ALA A 82 18.79 5.79 -7.45
N LEU A 83 17.87 4.86 -7.69
CA LEU A 83 17.78 3.60 -6.94
C LEU A 83 18.93 2.63 -7.21
N LYS A 84 19.68 2.79 -8.32
CA LYS A 84 20.79 1.92 -8.73
C LYS A 84 20.43 0.43 -8.62
N LEU A 85 19.34 0.06 -9.28
CA LEU A 85 18.79 -1.31 -9.24
C LEU A 85 19.84 -2.35 -9.65
N ARG A 86 19.85 -3.47 -8.95
CA ARG A 86 20.69 -4.64 -9.25
C ARG A 86 19.95 -5.72 -10.05
N VAL A 87 18.64 -5.57 -10.17
CA VAL A 87 17.74 -6.49 -10.88
C VAL A 87 17.17 -5.82 -12.12
N PRO A 88 16.69 -6.58 -13.11
CA PRO A 88 16.01 -6.01 -14.26
C PRO A 88 14.79 -5.19 -13.82
N ALA A 89 14.43 -4.17 -14.59
CA ALA A 89 13.26 -3.36 -14.32
C ALA A 89 12.32 -3.31 -15.53
N ILE A 90 11.01 -3.39 -15.24
CA ILE A 90 9.93 -3.14 -16.21
C ILE A 90 9.26 -1.82 -15.81
N VAL A 91 9.04 -0.95 -16.79
CA VAL A 91 8.26 0.28 -16.60
C VAL A 91 6.81 0.01 -16.99
N ILE A 92 5.89 0.27 -16.05
CA ILE A 92 4.45 0.14 -16.25
C ILE A 92 3.85 1.52 -16.45
N ILE A 93 3.43 1.81 -17.67
CA ILE A 93 2.73 3.06 -18.00
C ILE A 93 1.26 2.84 -17.70
N ASN A 94 0.81 3.32 -16.55
CA ASN A 94 -0.53 3.11 -16.02
C ASN A 94 -1.49 4.25 -16.38
N LYS A 95 -2.77 4.02 -16.14
CA LYS A 95 -3.90 4.93 -16.40
C LYS A 95 -4.03 5.31 -17.88
N ILE A 96 -3.72 4.38 -18.78
CA ILE A 96 -3.85 4.62 -20.23
C ILE A 96 -5.29 4.88 -20.69
N ASP A 97 -6.28 4.51 -19.88
CA ASP A 97 -7.69 4.86 -20.05
C ASP A 97 -7.96 6.36 -19.96
N LEU A 98 -7.03 7.15 -19.39
CA LEU A 98 -7.10 8.61 -19.27
C LEU A 98 -6.21 9.33 -20.28
N SER A 99 -5.66 8.65 -21.28
CA SER A 99 -4.70 9.18 -22.23
C SER A 99 -5.06 8.79 -23.68
N ASP A 100 -4.55 9.56 -24.61
CA ASP A 100 -4.61 9.22 -26.04
C ASP A 100 -3.44 8.27 -26.43
N LYS A 101 -3.53 7.76 -27.65
CA LYS A 101 -2.55 6.83 -28.19
C LYS A 101 -1.18 7.48 -28.38
N ILE A 102 -1.15 8.74 -28.83
CA ILE A 102 0.09 9.46 -29.14
C ILE A 102 0.92 9.65 -27.86
N LYS A 103 0.28 10.13 -26.79
CA LYS A 103 0.96 10.32 -25.49
C LYS A 103 1.40 9.00 -24.89
N THR A 104 0.60 7.94 -25.02
CA THR A 104 0.95 6.59 -24.57
C THR A 104 2.17 6.05 -25.30
N GLU A 105 2.24 6.19 -26.62
CA GLU A 105 3.39 5.77 -27.45
C GLU A 105 4.65 6.60 -27.12
N ALA A 106 4.51 7.91 -26.89
CA ALA A 106 5.60 8.76 -26.46
C ALA A 106 6.17 8.32 -25.09
N ALA A 107 5.32 7.95 -24.14
CA ALA A 107 5.75 7.43 -22.84
C ALA A 107 6.51 6.10 -22.97
N ILE A 108 6.04 5.19 -23.82
CA ILE A 108 6.76 3.94 -24.13
C ILE A 108 8.14 4.23 -24.69
N ALA A 109 8.23 5.10 -25.71
CA ALA A 109 9.51 5.46 -26.33
C ALA A 109 10.47 6.12 -25.32
N TYR A 110 9.95 7.03 -24.49
CA TYR A 110 10.71 7.70 -23.45
C TYR A 110 11.38 6.72 -22.49
N PHE A 111 10.60 5.82 -21.87
CA PHE A 111 11.11 4.89 -20.86
C PHE A 111 11.92 3.74 -21.46
N THR A 112 11.57 3.25 -22.65
CA THR A 112 12.34 2.19 -23.33
C THR A 112 13.78 2.64 -23.65
N ALA A 113 14.02 3.94 -23.86
CA ALA A 113 15.35 4.48 -24.05
C ALA A 113 16.21 4.55 -22.77
N ARG A 114 15.68 4.22 -21.60
CA ARG A 114 16.41 4.28 -20.34
C ARG A 114 17.24 3.03 -20.07
N PRO A 115 18.48 3.14 -19.56
CA PRO A 115 19.36 1.98 -19.37
C PRO A 115 18.81 0.91 -18.41
N TYR A 116 18.04 1.32 -17.40
CA TYR A 116 17.42 0.43 -16.42
C TYR A 116 16.19 -0.31 -16.98
N CYS A 117 15.52 0.25 -17.99
CA CYS A 117 14.28 -0.31 -18.53
C CYS A 117 14.57 -1.49 -19.47
N LYS A 118 14.19 -2.69 -19.07
CA LYS A 118 14.25 -3.88 -19.93
C LYS A 118 13.03 -4.00 -20.81
N LYS A 119 11.87 -3.53 -20.34
CA LYS A 119 10.62 -3.56 -21.06
C LYS A 119 9.68 -2.47 -20.56
N ALA A 120 8.94 -1.82 -21.45
CA ALA A 120 7.84 -0.93 -21.09
C ALA A 120 6.50 -1.61 -21.44
N VAL A 121 5.54 -1.57 -20.50
CA VAL A 121 4.22 -2.19 -20.64
C VAL A 121 3.15 -1.17 -20.29
N THR A 122 2.13 -1.07 -21.12
CA THR A 122 0.98 -0.21 -20.88
C THR A 122 -0.09 -0.94 -20.10
N LEU A 123 -0.73 -0.28 -19.12
CA LEU A 123 -1.75 -0.87 -18.26
C LEU A 123 -2.80 0.18 -17.88
N SER A 124 -4.04 -0.25 -17.74
CA SER A 124 -4.99 0.44 -16.86
C SER A 124 -5.35 -0.51 -15.72
N ALA A 125 -4.79 -0.25 -14.56
CA ALA A 125 -5.08 -1.05 -13.36
C ALA A 125 -6.56 -0.93 -12.94
N LEU A 126 -7.21 0.20 -13.23
CA LEU A 126 -8.61 0.44 -12.91
C LEU A 126 -9.56 -0.38 -13.78
N THR A 127 -9.31 -0.43 -15.09
CA THR A 127 -10.20 -1.07 -16.07
C THR A 127 -9.78 -2.48 -16.47
N GLY A 128 -8.55 -2.89 -16.08
CA GLY A 128 -7.96 -4.18 -16.46
C GLY A 128 -7.42 -4.23 -17.89
N ILE A 129 -7.39 -3.12 -18.63
CA ILE A 129 -6.81 -3.08 -19.98
C ILE A 129 -5.35 -3.50 -19.91
N ASN A 130 -4.97 -4.46 -20.77
CA ASN A 130 -3.63 -5.04 -20.86
C ASN A 130 -3.15 -5.84 -19.63
N LYS A 131 -4.04 -6.24 -18.68
CA LYS A 131 -3.67 -7.06 -17.51
C LYS A 131 -2.93 -8.34 -17.90
N THR A 132 -3.42 -9.08 -18.90
CA THR A 132 -2.77 -10.32 -19.37
C THR A 132 -1.39 -10.03 -19.96
N LYS A 133 -1.23 -8.96 -20.75
CA LYS A 133 0.07 -8.56 -21.30
C LYS A 133 1.06 -8.21 -20.19
N PHE A 134 0.58 -7.54 -19.14
CA PHE A 134 1.38 -7.22 -17.96
C PHE A 134 1.87 -8.49 -17.26
N ILE A 135 0.99 -9.44 -16.94
CA ILE A 135 1.39 -10.70 -16.30
C ILE A 135 2.39 -11.47 -17.17
N ASN A 136 2.13 -11.63 -18.46
CA ASN A 136 3.05 -12.30 -19.36
C ASN A 136 4.44 -11.63 -19.41
N ALA A 137 4.47 -10.29 -19.38
CA ALA A 137 5.74 -9.58 -19.34
C ALA A 137 6.53 -9.82 -18.04
N LEU A 138 5.86 -10.03 -16.91
CA LEU A 138 6.53 -10.39 -15.64
C LEU A 138 7.14 -11.79 -15.75
N LEU A 139 6.38 -12.76 -16.27
CA LEU A 139 6.81 -14.16 -16.36
C LEU A 139 8.08 -14.35 -17.23
N GLU A 140 8.35 -13.44 -18.18
CA GLU A 140 9.58 -13.47 -18.99
C GLU A 140 10.87 -13.25 -18.16
N PHE A 141 10.75 -12.64 -16.97
CA PHE A 141 11.89 -12.24 -16.12
C PHE A 141 11.95 -12.99 -14.79
N LEU A 142 10.94 -13.75 -14.45
CA LEU A 142 10.93 -14.51 -13.20
C LEU A 142 11.72 -15.81 -13.35
N PRO A 143 12.49 -16.20 -12.32
CA PRO A 143 13.24 -17.46 -12.33
C PRO A 143 12.30 -18.67 -12.25
N GLU A 144 12.76 -19.80 -12.76
CA GLU A 144 12.13 -21.09 -12.52
C GLU A 144 12.45 -21.59 -11.10
N GLY A 145 11.44 -22.13 -10.42
CA GLY A 145 11.61 -22.63 -9.05
C GLY A 145 10.34 -23.24 -8.48
N ALA A 146 10.46 -23.79 -7.28
CA ALA A 146 9.31 -24.21 -6.49
C ALA A 146 8.55 -22.99 -5.94
N PRO A 147 7.23 -23.07 -5.71
CA PRO A 147 6.49 -22.00 -5.07
C PRO A 147 6.99 -21.77 -3.63
N PHE A 148 7.00 -20.51 -3.18
CA PHE A 148 7.43 -20.12 -1.83
C PHE A 148 6.30 -20.21 -0.81
N PHE A 149 5.04 -20.12 -1.27
CA PHE A 149 3.84 -20.08 -0.42
C PHE A 149 2.84 -21.13 -0.87
N ASP A 150 1.98 -21.54 0.05
CA ASP A 150 0.88 -22.44 -0.26
C ASP A 150 -0.14 -21.78 -1.23
N GLY A 151 -0.91 -22.59 -1.96
CA GLY A 151 -1.75 -22.09 -3.04
C GLY A 151 -2.85 -21.13 -2.62
N ASP A 152 -3.29 -21.20 -1.37
CA ASP A 152 -4.38 -20.39 -0.81
C ASP A 152 -3.86 -19.12 -0.11
N ASP A 153 -2.56 -18.99 0.07
CA ASP A 153 -1.98 -17.80 0.68
C ASP A 153 -2.09 -16.59 -0.25
N ILE A 154 -2.67 -15.49 0.25
CA ILE A 154 -2.79 -14.22 -0.46
C ILE A 154 -1.78 -13.17 0.02
N SER A 155 -1.22 -13.35 1.22
CA SER A 155 -0.21 -12.47 1.83
C SER A 155 0.49 -13.21 2.98
N ASP A 156 1.69 -12.75 3.36
CA ASP A 156 2.42 -13.20 4.55
C ASP A 156 2.06 -12.40 5.83
N LEU A 157 1.16 -11.41 5.71
CA LEU A 157 0.71 -10.59 6.82
C LEU A 157 -0.57 -11.14 7.44
N ASN A 158 -0.72 -10.93 8.75
CA ASN A 158 -1.88 -11.42 9.49
C ASN A 158 -3.13 -10.53 9.32
N THR A 159 -4.29 -11.08 9.62
CA THR A 159 -5.59 -10.38 9.53
C THR A 159 -5.64 -9.09 10.35
N ARG A 160 -4.97 -9.03 11.52
CA ARG A 160 -4.94 -7.81 12.36
C ARG A 160 -4.27 -6.64 11.62
N PHE A 161 -3.23 -6.90 10.83
CA PHE A 161 -2.59 -5.87 10.02
C PHE A 161 -3.58 -5.29 9.01
N PHE A 162 -4.27 -6.13 8.24
CA PHE A 162 -5.24 -5.66 7.24
C PHE A 162 -6.41 -4.92 7.87
N VAL A 163 -6.89 -5.38 9.02
CA VAL A 163 -7.92 -4.65 9.80
C VAL A 163 -7.44 -3.26 10.21
N SER A 164 -6.19 -3.12 10.66
CA SER A 164 -5.62 -1.81 10.98
C SER A 164 -5.53 -0.90 9.75
N GLU A 165 -5.15 -1.44 8.60
CA GLU A 165 -5.07 -0.70 7.34
C GLU A 165 -6.46 -0.30 6.81
N LEU A 166 -7.48 -1.15 6.94
CA LEU A 166 -8.87 -0.78 6.60
C LEU A 166 -9.39 0.37 7.45
N ILE A 167 -9.08 0.40 8.76
CA ILE A 167 -9.41 1.55 9.62
C ILE A 167 -8.62 2.78 9.18
N ARG A 168 -7.31 2.64 8.91
CA ARG A 168 -6.44 3.73 8.47
C ARG A 168 -6.89 4.30 7.13
N GLU A 169 -7.37 3.47 6.22
CA GLU A 169 -7.96 3.93 4.96
C GLU A 169 -9.14 4.86 5.16
N LYS A 170 -10.04 4.55 6.11
CA LYS A 170 -11.15 5.46 6.40
C LYS A 170 -10.69 6.80 6.94
N ILE A 171 -9.58 6.84 7.67
CA ILE A 171 -8.98 8.11 8.07
C ILE A 171 -8.48 8.88 6.84
N TYR A 172 -7.82 8.22 5.88
CA TYR A 172 -7.40 8.84 4.62
C TYR A 172 -8.58 9.38 3.80
N GLN A 173 -9.71 8.67 3.79
CA GLN A 173 -10.91 9.07 3.06
C GLN A 173 -11.67 10.23 3.72
N LEU A 174 -11.73 10.27 5.05
CA LEU A 174 -12.59 11.20 5.79
C LEU A 174 -11.86 12.42 6.35
N ALA A 175 -10.60 12.27 6.77
CA ALA A 175 -9.82 13.37 7.32
C ALA A 175 -9.05 14.10 6.21
N GLN A 176 -8.75 15.38 6.44
CA GLN A 176 -8.02 16.24 5.50
C GLN A 176 -6.64 16.63 6.05
N ASP A 177 -5.93 17.42 5.28
CA ASP A 177 -4.64 18.03 5.59
C ASP A 177 -3.60 16.99 6.09
N GLU A 178 -2.93 17.27 7.16
CA GLU A 178 -1.87 16.42 7.72
C GLU A 178 -2.39 15.25 8.58
N ILE A 179 -3.67 15.19 8.94
CA ILE A 179 -4.21 14.20 9.88
C ILE A 179 -3.94 12.75 9.43
N PRO A 180 -4.22 12.35 8.16
CA PRO A 180 -3.93 10.97 7.72
C PRO A 180 -2.45 10.58 7.88
N TYR A 181 -1.54 11.54 7.66
CA TYR A 181 -0.09 11.32 7.76
C TYR A 181 0.41 11.25 9.20
N HIS A 182 -0.35 11.82 10.15
CA HIS A 182 -0.02 11.86 11.57
C HIS A 182 -0.71 10.78 12.40
N THR A 183 -1.44 9.86 11.76
CA THR A 183 -2.15 8.79 12.45
C THR A 183 -1.49 7.43 12.28
N ALA A 184 -1.55 6.61 13.33
CA ALA A 184 -1.35 5.17 13.27
C ALA A 184 -2.56 4.47 13.87
N VAL A 185 -2.80 3.23 13.47
CA VAL A 185 -3.89 2.39 14.00
C VAL A 185 -3.30 1.13 14.58
N ILE A 186 -3.63 0.83 15.83
CA ILE A 186 -3.11 -0.31 16.58
C ILE A 186 -4.27 -1.16 17.06
N ILE A 187 -4.29 -2.42 16.65
CA ILE A 187 -5.28 -3.39 17.12
C ILE A 187 -4.88 -3.87 18.51
N ARG A 188 -5.62 -3.44 19.53
CA ARG A 188 -5.40 -3.82 20.94
C ARG A 188 -5.97 -5.19 21.25
N GLU A 189 -7.15 -5.46 20.69
CA GLU A 189 -7.86 -6.70 20.91
C GLU A 189 -8.44 -7.21 19.60
N TYR A 190 -8.30 -8.48 19.35
CA TYR A 190 -8.93 -9.20 18.25
C TYR A 190 -9.34 -10.57 18.80
N GLN A 191 -10.63 -10.74 19.07
CA GLN A 191 -11.18 -11.96 19.66
C GLN A 191 -12.26 -12.53 18.76
N GLU A 192 -12.02 -13.70 18.25
CA GLU A 192 -13.02 -14.49 17.53
C GLU A 192 -13.98 -15.14 18.52
N LYS A 193 -15.27 -14.85 18.38
CA LYS A 193 -16.35 -15.47 19.13
C LYS A 193 -17.24 -16.24 18.15
N SER A 194 -18.09 -17.09 18.66
CA SER A 194 -18.96 -17.94 17.82
C SER A 194 -19.87 -17.16 16.85
N THR A 195 -20.27 -15.93 17.19
CA THR A 195 -21.24 -15.15 16.41
C THR A 195 -20.67 -13.86 15.82
N LEU A 196 -19.53 -13.39 16.32
CA LEU A 196 -18.90 -12.15 15.86
C LEU A 196 -17.42 -12.10 16.25
N VAL A 197 -16.66 -11.24 15.58
CA VAL A 197 -15.29 -10.87 15.96
C VAL A 197 -15.32 -9.56 16.74
N LYS A 198 -14.78 -9.54 17.96
CA LYS A 198 -14.60 -8.32 18.73
C LYS A 198 -13.26 -7.72 18.40
N ILE A 199 -13.26 -6.44 18.00
CA ILE A 199 -12.06 -5.67 17.64
C ILE A 199 -12.04 -4.38 18.44
N VAL A 200 -10.92 -4.13 19.14
CA VAL A 200 -10.65 -2.88 19.83
C VAL A 200 -9.40 -2.26 19.22
N ALA A 201 -9.49 -1.03 18.71
CA ALA A 201 -8.39 -0.35 18.07
C ALA A 201 -8.15 1.05 18.64
N ASP A 202 -6.87 1.38 18.82
CA ASP A 202 -6.40 2.72 19.13
C ASP A 202 -5.99 3.45 17.86
N ILE A 203 -6.57 4.63 17.62
CA ILE A 203 -6.13 5.57 16.60
C ILE A 203 -5.18 6.56 17.30
N VAL A 204 -3.89 6.44 17.01
CA VAL A 204 -2.86 7.29 17.61
C VAL A 204 -2.67 8.53 16.76
N VAL A 205 -2.66 9.70 17.41
CA VAL A 205 -2.41 11.01 16.78
C VAL A 205 -1.31 11.76 17.53
N HIS A 206 -0.81 12.82 16.90
CA HIS A 206 0.32 13.60 17.43
C HIS A 206 -0.11 14.70 18.42
N ARG A 207 -1.32 15.30 18.26
CA ARG A 207 -1.79 16.48 19.00
C ARG A 207 -3.25 16.32 19.44
N GLU A 208 -3.62 17.01 20.53
CA GLU A 208 -5.02 17.06 21.03
C GLU A 208 -5.99 17.66 19.99
N THR A 209 -5.54 18.65 19.20
CA THR A 209 -6.36 19.22 18.12
C THR A 209 -6.74 18.18 17.06
N GLN A 210 -5.80 17.31 16.70
CA GLN A 210 -6.06 16.21 15.75
C GLN A 210 -7.02 15.18 16.34
N LYS A 211 -6.91 14.89 17.65
CA LYS A 211 -7.87 14.05 18.37
C LYS A 211 -9.27 14.65 18.33
N ALA A 212 -9.41 15.95 18.62
CA ALA A 212 -10.70 16.61 18.56
C ALA A 212 -11.34 16.53 17.16
N ILE A 213 -10.57 16.71 16.09
CA ILE A 213 -11.05 16.58 14.71
C ILE A 213 -11.51 15.15 14.39
N LEU A 214 -10.76 14.13 14.79
CA LEU A 214 -11.13 12.74 14.57
C LEU A 214 -12.32 12.27 15.39
N ILE A 215 -12.54 12.85 16.55
CA ILE A 215 -13.75 12.61 17.35
C ILE A 215 -14.94 13.32 16.68
N GLY A 216 -14.75 14.56 16.28
CA GLY A 216 -15.80 15.41 15.70
C GLY A 216 -16.81 15.90 16.75
N ASP A 217 -17.72 16.78 16.32
CA ASP A 217 -18.79 17.26 17.20
C ASP A 217 -19.62 16.09 17.72
N LYS A 218 -19.76 16.00 19.05
CA LYS A 218 -20.47 14.92 19.78
C LYS A 218 -20.12 13.51 19.32
N GLY A 219 -18.89 13.30 18.83
CA GLY A 219 -18.42 12.00 18.37
C GLY A 219 -18.88 11.61 16.94
N SER A 220 -19.39 12.55 16.17
CA SER A 220 -19.96 12.30 14.82
C SER A 220 -18.92 11.70 13.85
N MET A 221 -17.68 12.20 13.86
CA MET A 221 -16.64 11.79 12.94
C MET A 221 -16.16 10.36 13.25
N ILE A 222 -15.83 10.07 14.51
CA ILE A 222 -15.39 8.73 14.90
C ILE A 222 -16.48 7.68 14.74
N LYS A 223 -17.75 8.04 14.94
CA LYS A 223 -18.90 7.17 14.67
C LYS A 223 -19.00 6.83 13.18
N ARG A 224 -18.89 7.84 12.30
CA ARG A 224 -18.90 7.66 10.85
C ARG A 224 -17.73 6.77 10.39
N LEU A 225 -16.53 7.06 10.91
CA LEU A 225 -15.32 6.27 10.64
C LEU A 225 -15.52 4.81 11.05
N GLY A 226 -16.01 4.57 12.27
CA GLY A 226 -16.27 3.22 12.78
C GLY A 226 -17.31 2.45 11.96
N MET A 227 -18.40 3.11 11.52
CA MET A 227 -19.40 2.46 10.66
C MET A 227 -18.82 2.02 9.32
N LEU A 228 -18.04 2.88 8.66
CA LEU A 228 -17.44 2.56 7.37
C LEU A 228 -16.34 1.50 7.51
N ALA A 229 -15.47 1.64 8.51
CA ALA A 229 -14.42 0.65 8.77
C ALA A 229 -15.00 -0.72 9.11
N ARG A 230 -16.03 -0.79 9.97
CA ARG A 230 -16.70 -2.04 10.32
C ARG A 230 -17.24 -2.75 9.10
N LYS A 231 -17.90 -2.03 8.18
CA LYS A 231 -18.43 -2.61 6.95
C LYS A 231 -17.33 -3.27 6.13
N ASP A 232 -16.24 -2.54 5.85
CA ASP A 232 -15.14 -3.07 5.04
C ASP A 232 -14.42 -4.23 5.75
N ILE A 233 -14.32 -4.21 7.08
CA ILE A 233 -13.74 -5.30 7.86
C ILE A 233 -14.67 -6.54 7.79
N GLU A 234 -15.98 -6.38 7.96
CA GLU A 234 -16.96 -7.48 7.82
C GLU A 234 -16.87 -8.11 6.42
N ASP A 235 -16.76 -7.26 5.38
CA ASP A 235 -16.60 -7.72 3.99
C ASP A 235 -15.26 -8.46 3.78
N PHE A 236 -14.18 -8.02 4.45
CA PHE A 236 -12.84 -8.63 4.33
C PHE A 236 -12.72 -9.96 5.07
N ILE A 237 -13.19 -10.03 6.33
CA ILE A 237 -13.08 -11.27 7.15
C ILE A 237 -14.28 -12.21 6.98
N GLN A 238 -15.30 -11.82 6.20
CA GLN A 238 -16.53 -12.56 5.96
C GLN A 238 -17.25 -12.98 7.27
N HIS A 239 -17.16 -12.11 8.30
CA HIS A 239 -17.75 -12.35 9.61
C HIS A 239 -18.29 -11.07 10.24
N LYS A 240 -19.29 -11.17 11.12
CA LYS A 240 -19.82 -10.00 11.84
C LYS A 240 -18.79 -9.42 12.80
N VAL A 241 -18.75 -8.07 12.93
CA VAL A 241 -17.75 -7.36 13.72
C VAL A 241 -18.39 -6.42 14.73
N PHE A 242 -17.90 -6.50 15.97
CA PHE A 242 -18.07 -5.46 16.96
C PHE A 242 -16.78 -4.65 17.04
N LEU A 243 -16.83 -3.41 16.57
CA LEU A 243 -15.66 -2.52 16.47
C LEU A 243 -15.75 -1.38 17.48
N GLU A 244 -14.74 -1.28 18.35
CA GLU A 244 -14.53 -0.15 19.25
C GLU A 244 -13.28 0.63 18.85
N LEU A 245 -13.41 1.94 18.72
CA LEU A 245 -12.32 2.85 18.33
C LEU A 245 -12.05 3.88 19.44
N PHE A 246 -10.78 4.03 19.80
CA PHE A 246 -10.31 5.04 20.75
C PHE A 246 -9.28 5.94 20.10
N VAL A 247 -9.34 7.25 20.33
CA VAL A 247 -8.32 8.18 19.86
C VAL A 247 -7.36 8.52 21.00
N LYS A 248 -6.08 8.21 20.80
CA LYS A 248 -4.99 8.42 21.77
C LYS A 248 -4.01 9.46 21.26
N VAL A 249 -3.60 10.39 22.11
CA VAL A 249 -2.54 11.35 21.78
C VAL A 249 -1.20 10.82 22.26
N LYS A 250 -0.25 10.71 21.36
CA LYS A 250 1.15 10.36 21.62
C LYS A 250 2.04 11.38 20.90
N PRO A 251 2.49 12.42 21.59
CA PRO A 251 3.33 13.46 21.01
C PRO A 251 4.59 12.86 20.39
N LYS A 252 4.96 13.33 19.20
CA LYS A 252 6.18 12.93 18.48
C LYS A 252 6.34 11.42 18.25
N TRP A 253 5.25 10.65 18.20
CA TRP A 253 5.32 9.19 18.02
C TRP A 253 6.10 8.77 16.75
N ARG A 254 6.05 9.58 15.68
CA ARG A 254 6.76 9.32 14.42
C ARG A 254 8.28 9.50 14.49
N GLU A 255 8.76 10.13 15.57
CA GLU A 255 10.18 10.39 15.84
C GLU A 255 10.72 9.44 16.94
N ASN A 256 9.85 8.65 17.57
CA ASN A 256 10.19 7.82 18.71
C ASN A 256 10.31 6.34 18.27
N GLU A 257 11.51 5.79 18.37
CA GLU A 257 11.85 4.41 17.97
C GLU A 257 11.01 3.35 18.72
N LEU A 258 10.74 3.56 20.02
CA LEU A 258 9.95 2.64 20.83
C LEU A 258 8.50 2.57 20.34
N TYR A 259 7.89 3.72 20.06
CA TYR A 259 6.54 3.76 19.50
C TYR A 259 6.49 3.18 18.10
N LEU A 260 7.48 3.47 17.25
CA LEU A 260 7.53 2.90 15.91
C LEU A 260 7.59 1.38 15.96
N ARG A 261 8.44 0.81 16.81
CA ARG A 261 8.51 -0.65 17.01
C ARG A 261 7.20 -1.22 17.58
N GLU A 262 6.60 -0.55 18.58
CA GLU A 262 5.30 -0.97 19.16
C GLU A 262 4.19 -0.98 18.11
N TYR A 263 4.24 -0.05 17.14
CA TYR A 263 3.24 0.11 16.08
C TYR A 263 3.54 -0.69 14.81
N GLY A 264 4.62 -1.51 14.83
CA GLY A 264 4.96 -2.43 13.76
C GLY A 264 5.81 -1.83 12.63
N TYR A 265 6.47 -0.67 12.86
CA TYR A 265 7.37 -0.03 11.88
C TYR A 265 8.84 -0.42 12.07
#